data_879249d8dc8c620c3cff05cb54c7b60a
#
_entry.id   879249d8dc8c620c3cff05cb54c7b60a
#
_cell.length_a   1.000
_cell.length_b   1.000
_cell.length_c   1.000
_cell.angle_alpha   90.00
_cell.angle_beta   90.00
_cell.angle_gamma   90.00
#
_symmetry.space_group_name_H-M   'P 1'
#
loop_
_entity.id
_entity.type
_entity.pdbx_description
1 polymer ?
#
loop_
_entity_poly.entity_id
_entity_poly.type
_entity_poly.pdbx_seq_one_letter_code
_entity_poly.pdbx_strand_id
1 'polypeptide(L)'
;MHTRTIYILTLGGSAASLVHHVDHAIRGNAIGWPLNGEVNAFTASLAVYPIIATGLLLYRAGLVGPGFWALVSGGGAAFVSAVHFGPFAVEPPHLIHDGYAAPVIGWLAFGWVVAFAALLAVTSVYETRLWFGQRQAGKADATIVSEGSAR
;
A
#
# COMPACT_ATOMS: atom_id res chain seq x y z
N MET A 1 -4.73 12.88 17.17
CA MET A 1 -3.49 12.09 16.97
C MET A 1 -3.55 11.17 15.73
N HIS A 2 -4.61 10.44 15.49
CA HIS A 2 -4.69 9.44 14.40
C HIS A 2 -4.52 10.01 12.99
N THR A 3 -5.02 11.21 12.72
CA THR A 3 -4.89 11.88 11.41
C THR A 3 -3.44 12.04 10.97
N ARG A 4 -2.55 12.51 11.88
CA ARG A 4 -1.12 12.66 11.59
C ARG A 4 -0.46 11.32 11.27
N THR A 5 -0.82 10.27 11.99
CA THR A 5 -0.27 8.93 11.77
C THR A 5 -0.66 8.38 10.39
N ILE A 6 -1.91 8.57 9.96
CA ILE A 6 -2.34 8.16 8.61
C ILE A 6 -1.51 8.88 7.54
N TYR A 7 -1.32 10.21 7.65
CA TYR A 7 -0.46 10.93 6.70
C TYR A 7 0.97 10.39 6.66
N ILE A 8 1.58 10.13 7.82
CA ILE A 8 2.95 9.59 7.91
C ILE A 8 3.03 8.22 7.24
N LEU A 9 2.09 7.31 7.54
CA LEU A 9 2.07 5.98 6.97
C LEU A 9 1.81 5.99 5.46
N THR A 10 0.86 6.79 4.99
CA THR A 10 0.55 6.94 3.56
C THR A 10 1.74 7.51 2.79
N LEU A 11 2.35 8.60 3.27
CA LEU A 11 3.49 9.21 2.60
C LEU A 11 4.74 8.31 2.67
N GLY A 12 4.97 7.64 3.81
CA GLY A 12 6.04 6.67 3.96
C GLY A 12 5.88 5.47 3.02
N GLY A 13 4.67 4.92 2.94
CA GLY A 13 4.32 3.86 2.00
C GLY A 13 4.48 4.29 0.54
N SER A 14 4.08 5.54 0.21
CA SER A 14 4.26 6.11 -1.13
C SER A 14 5.73 6.27 -1.50
N ALA A 15 6.56 6.73 -0.56
CA ALA A 15 8.00 6.85 -0.77
C ALA A 15 8.65 5.47 -0.97
N ALA A 16 8.26 4.47 -0.16
CA ALA A 16 8.73 3.11 -0.31
C ALA A 16 8.32 2.49 -1.65
N SER A 17 7.07 2.75 -2.09
CA SER A 17 6.57 2.36 -3.41
C SER A 17 7.37 3.00 -4.53
N LEU A 18 7.71 4.29 -4.41
CA LEU A 18 8.51 4.99 -5.42
C LEU A 18 9.90 4.35 -5.56
N VAL A 19 10.58 4.05 -4.44
CA VAL A 19 11.86 3.34 -4.46
C VAL A 19 11.73 1.99 -5.15
N HIS A 20 10.66 1.25 -4.90
CA HIS A 20 10.38 -0.03 -5.55
C HIS A 20 10.17 0.12 -7.07
N HIS A 21 9.42 1.13 -7.52
CA HIS A 21 9.25 1.40 -8.95
C HIS A 21 10.55 1.86 -9.63
N VAL A 22 11.38 2.65 -8.93
CA VAL A 22 12.70 3.04 -9.42
C VAL A 22 13.61 1.82 -9.55
N ASP A 23 13.58 0.88 -8.61
CA ASP A 23 14.29 -0.39 -8.68
C ASP A 23 13.92 -1.18 -9.96
N HIS A 24 12.64 -1.31 -10.27
CA HIS A 24 12.18 -1.93 -11.52
C HIS A 24 12.73 -1.20 -12.76
N ALA A 25 12.70 0.14 -12.76
CA ALA A 25 13.19 0.94 -13.88
C ALA A 25 14.71 0.76 -14.08
N ILE A 26 15.50 0.70 -13.01
CA ILE A 26 16.96 0.51 -13.06
C ILE A 26 17.32 -0.89 -13.56
N ARG A 27 16.66 -1.92 -13.06
CA ARG A 27 16.93 -3.31 -13.48
C ARG A 27 16.53 -3.59 -14.92
N GLY A 28 15.57 -2.81 -15.45
CA GLY A 28 15.02 -3.01 -16.79
C GLY A 28 14.35 -4.36 -17.01
N ASN A 29 14.13 -5.08 -16.03
CA ASN A 29 13.88 -6.47 -15.66
C ASN A 29 13.81 -7.52 -16.80
N ALA A 30 14.02 -8.79 -16.43
CA ALA A 30 14.12 -9.93 -17.35
C ALA A 30 12.81 -10.19 -18.17
N ILE A 31 11.69 -9.61 -17.80
CA ILE A 31 10.37 -9.78 -18.44
C ILE A 31 9.96 -8.60 -19.32
N GLY A 32 10.88 -7.70 -19.63
CA GLY A 32 10.64 -6.57 -20.54
C GLY A 32 9.87 -5.40 -19.93
N TRP A 33 9.66 -5.38 -18.62
CA TRP A 33 9.19 -4.19 -17.90
C TRP A 33 10.33 -3.16 -17.84
N PRO A 34 10.06 -1.93 -17.40
CA PRO A 34 8.75 -1.34 -17.15
C PRO A 34 8.12 -0.64 -18.36
N LEU A 35 8.87 -0.35 -19.40
CA LEU A 35 8.50 0.61 -20.43
C LEU A 35 8.31 -0.06 -21.80
N ASN A 36 7.41 -1.03 -21.88
CA ASN A 36 6.87 -1.50 -23.14
C ASN A 36 5.55 -0.79 -23.47
N GLY A 37 5.07 -0.89 -24.70
CA GLY A 37 3.82 -0.25 -25.16
C GLY A 37 2.54 -0.89 -24.60
N GLU A 38 2.63 -1.89 -23.72
CA GLU A 38 1.49 -2.64 -23.19
C GLU A 38 1.26 -2.35 -21.71
N VAL A 39 0.02 -2.52 -21.27
CA VAL A 39 -0.32 -2.46 -19.83
C VAL A 39 0.15 -3.77 -19.18
N ASN A 40 1.08 -3.65 -18.26
CA ASN A 40 1.63 -4.75 -17.47
C ASN A 40 1.49 -4.47 -15.97
N ALA A 41 1.90 -5.40 -15.11
CA ALA A 41 1.76 -5.24 -13.67
C ALA A 41 2.50 -3.99 -13.15
N PHE A 42 3.65 -3.62 -13.74
CA PHE A 42 4.37 -2.41 -13.37
C PHE A 42 3.59 -1.14 -13.74
N THR A 43 3.16 -1.01 -15.00
CA THR A 43 2.43 0.19 -15.46
C THR A 43 1.06 0.30 -14.79
N ALA A 44 0.37 -0.82 -14.51
CA ALA A 44 -0.87 -0.83 -13.77
C ALA A 44 -0.68 -0.38 -12.31
N SER A 45 0.42 -0.76 -11.67
CA SER A 45 0.71 -0.35 -10.28
C SER A 45 0.95 1.15 -10.12
N LEU A 46 1.37 1.85 -11.18
CA LEU A 46 1.53 3.31 -11.16
C LEU A 46 0.22 4.06 -10.88
N ALA A 47 -0.94 3.42 -11.12
CA ALA A 47 -2.24 3.99 -10.77
C ALA A 47 -2.40 4.24 -9.25
N VAL A 48 -1.57 3.64 -8.40
CA VAL A 48 -1.58 3.90 -6.97
C VAL A 48 -1.31 5.36 -6.63
N TYR A 49 -0.46 6.06 -7.40
CA TYR A 49 -0.12 7.46 -7.11
C TYR A 49 -1.29 8.43 -7.28
N PRO A 50 -2.04 8.45 -8.38
CA PRO A 50 -3.25 9.28 -8.47
C PRO A 50 -4.34 8.84 -7.48
N ILE A 51 -4.45 7.55 -7.13
CA ILE A 51 -5.36 7.07 -6.09
C ILE A 51 -4.98 7.67 -4.72
N ILE A 52 -3.69 7.64 -4.36
CA ILE A 52 -3.20 8.23 -3.10
C ILE A 52 -3.40 9.74 -3.10
N ALA A 53 -3.02 10.45 -4.17
CA ALA A 53 -3.18 11.90 -4.27
C ALA A 53 -4.66 12.31 -4.08
N THR A 54 -5.56 11.66 -4.81
CA THR A 54 -7.01 11.89 -4.68
C THR A 54 -7.49 11.53 -3.28
N GLY A 55 -7.07 10.39 -2.74
CA GLY A 55 -7.41 9.94 -1.40
C GLY A 55 -6.98 10.94 -0.32
N LEU A 56 -5.81 11.55 -0.43
CA LEU A 56 -5.34 12.58 0.51
C LEU A 56 -6.21 13.84 0.46
N LEU A 57 -6.63 14.28 -0.73
CA LEU A 57 -7.57 15.40 -0.88
C LEU A 57 -8.93 15.07 -0.27
N LEU A 58 -9.49 13.89 -0.55
CA LEU A 58 -10.76 13.43 0.01
C LEU A 58 -10.68 13.24 1.53
N TYR A 59 -9.57 12.74 2.05
CA TYR A 59 -9.35 12.57 3.48
C TYR A 59 -9.27 13.93 4.20
N ARG A 60 -8.59 14.90 3.60
CA ARG A 60 -8.55 16.28 4.11
C ARG A 60 -9.95 16.93 4.11
N ALA A 61 -10.77 16.61 3.11
CA ALA A 61 -12.16 17.07 3.03
C ALA A 61 -13.14 16.30 3.94
N GLY A 62 -12.68 15.26 4.67
CA GLY A 62 -13.52 14.41 5.53
C GLY A 62 -14.45 13.45 4.77
N LEU A 63 -14.22 13.27 3.45
CA LEU A 63 -15.06 12.42 2.59
C LEU A 63 -14.66 10.94 2.63
N VAL A 64 -13.44 10.64 3.01
CA VAL A 64 -12.95 9.27 3.22
C VAL A 64 -12.29 9.16 4.59
N GLY A 65 -12.24 7.96 5.14
CA GLY A 65 -11.70 7.67 6.47
C GLY A 65 -10.65 6.55 6.46
N PRO A 66 -10.28 6.02 7.63
CA PRO A 66 -9.27 4.97 7.75
C PRO A 66 -9.60 3.72 6.94
N GLY A 67 -10.88 3.39 6.71
CA GLY A 67 -11.28 2.24 5.90
C GLY A 67 -10.84 2.35 4.43
N PHE A 68 -10.82 3.54 3.86
CA PHE A 68 -10.28 3.77 2.51
C PHE A 68 -8.77 3.45 2.48
N TRP A 69 -8.02 3.95 3.45
CA TRP A 69 -6.58 3.72 3.54
C TRP A 69 -6.25 2.24 3.79
N ALA A 70 -7.05 1.56 4.63
CA ALA A 70 -6.91 0.12 4.84
C ALA A 70 -7.07 -0.69 3.54
N LEU A 71 -7.97 -0.28 2.64
CA LEU A 71 -8.12 -0.88 1.32
C LEU A 71 -6.93 -0.58 0.40
N VAL A 72 -6.44 0.65 0.39
CA VAL A 72 -5.29 1.04 -0.45
C VAL A 72 -4.02 0.30 -0.01
N SER A 73 -3.70 0.31 1.29
CA SER A 73 -2.51 -0.38 1.81
C SER A 73 -2.65 -1.90 1.76
N GLY A 74 -3.82 -2.46 2.06
CA GLY A 74 -4.09 -3.89 1.98
C GLY A 74 -4.09 -4.41 0.54
N GLY A 75 -4.69 -3.68 -0.38
CA GLY A 75 -4.66 -3.97 -1.81
C GLY A 75 -3.24 -3.92 -2.36
N GLY A 76 -2.46 -2.91 -1.96
CA GLY A 76 -1.04 -2.80 -2.30
C GLY A 76 -0.21 -3.97 -1.76
N ALA A 77 -0.40 -4.35 -0.49
CA ALA A 77 0.28 -5.51 0.10
C ALA A 77 -0.05 -6.81 -0.65
N ALA A 78 -1.32 -7.04 -0.96
CA ALA A 78 -1.77 -8.21 -1.70
C ALA A 78 -1.20 -8.23 -3.11
N PHE A 79 -1.20 -7.09 -3.81
CA PHE A 79 -0.66 -6.96 -5.15
C PHE A 79 0.85 -7.24 -5.19
N VAL A 80 1.64 -6.56 -4.35
CA VAL A 80 3.09 -6.78 -4.26
C VAL A 80 3.40 -8.24 -3.92
N SER A 81 2.63 -8.83 -2.99
CA SER A 81 2.82 -10.23 -2.61
C SER A 81 2.49 -11.18 -3.76
N ALA A 82 1.43 -10.94 -4.51
CA ALA A 82 1.07 -11.77 -5.66
C ALA A 82 2.10 -11.70 -6.79
N VAL A 83 2.64 -10.50 -7.05
CA VAL A 83 3.64 -10.28 -8.12
C VAL A 83 4.98 -10.92 -7.77
N HIS A 84 5.39 -10.91 -6.49
CA HIS A 84 6.76 -11.31 -6.10
C HIS A 84 6.87 -12.62 -5.32
N PHE A 85 5.83 -13.03 -4.58
CA PHE A 85 5.94 -14.16 -3.63
C PHE A 85 4.92 -15.29 -3.87
N GLY A 86 3.93 -15.09 -4.75
CA GLY A 86 2.90 -16.07 -5.03
C GLY A 86 3.39 -17.23 -5.90
N PRO A 87 2.63 -18.32 -5.99
CA PRO A 87 2.96 -19.46 -6.85
C PRO A 87 2.93 -19.10 -8.36
N PHE A 88 2.28 -17.99 -8.70
CA PHE A 88 2.20 -17.42 -10.04
C PHE A 88 2.92 -16.06 -10.12
N ALA A 89 3.95 -15.88 -9.28
CA ALA A 89 4.71 -14.64 -9.25
C ALA A 89 5.27 -14.31 -10.63
N VAL A 90 4.95 -13.11 -11.11
CA VAL A 90 5.43 -12.63 -12.41
C VAL A 90 6.91 -12.27 -12.33
N GLU A 91 7.34 -11.76 -11.17
CA GLU A 91 8.74 -11.48 -10.87
C GLU A 91 9.12 -12.12 -9.52
N PRO A 92 9.42 -13.44 -9.53
CA PRO A 92 9.76 -14.16 -8.31
C PRO A 92 11.10 -13.69 -7.73
N PRO A 93 11.39 -14.00 -6.45
CA PRO A 93 12.56 -13.50 -5.71
C PRO A 93 13.90 -13.65 -6.42
N HIS A 94 14.12 -14.75 -7.13
CA HIS A 94 15.38 -14.99 -7.84
C HIS A 94 15.62 -13.97 -8.98
N LEU A 95 14.58 -13.51 -9.68
CA LEU A 95 14.71 -12.48 -10.71
C LEU A 95 15.09 -11.11 -10.12
N ILE A 96 14.72 -10.88 -8.85
CA ILE A 96 15.08 -9.63 -8.17
C ILE A 96 16.56 -9.65 -7.78
N HIS A 97 17.00 -10.68 -7.04
CA HIS A 97 18.38 -10.69 -6.56
C HIS A 97 19.40 -11.02 -7.65
N ASP A 98 19.05 -11.77 -8.68
CA ASP A 98 19.93 -12.05 -9.82
C ASP A 98 19.92 -10.93 -10.87
N GLY A 99 19.00 -9.98 -10.78
CA GLY A 99 18.88 -8.83 -11.66
C GLY A 99 20.01 -7.79 -11.54
N TYR A 100 20.92 -7.96 -10.57
CA TYR A 100 22.06 -7.09 -10.32
C TYR A 100 23.39 -7.79 -10.51
N ALA A 101 24.34 -7.12 -11.14
CA ALA A 101 25.71 -7.64 -11.30
C ALA A 101 26.42 -7.85 -9.94
N ALA A 102 26.08 -7.05 -8.94
CA ALA A 102 26.61 -7.17 -7.59
C ALA A 102 25.59 -7.90 -6.68
N PRO A 103 25.89 -9.12 -6.20
CA PRO A 103 24.94 -9.93 -5.39
C PRO A 103 24.40 -9.21 -4.14
N VAL A 104 25.23 -8.40 -3.49
CA VAL A 104 24.83 -7.63 -2.30
C VAL A 104 23.70 -6.66 -2.63
N ILE A 105 23.76 -5.99 -3.79
CA ILE A 105 22.72 -5.05 -4.23
C ILE A 105 21.42 -5.81 -4.53
N GLY A 106 21.51 -6.96 -5.18
CA GLY A 106 20.37 -7.82 -5.45
C GLY A 106 19.65 -8.27 -4.18
N TRP A 107 20.39 -8.69 -3.16
CA TRP A 107 19.81 -9.05 -1.86
C TRP A 107 19.23 -7.85 -1.11
N LEU A 108 19.82 -6.67 -1.22
CA LEU A 108 19.23 -5.44 -0.66
C LEU A 108 17.93 -5.06 -1.37
N ALA A 109 17.87 -5.17 -2.69
CA ALA A 109 16.66 -4.94 -3.47
C ALA A 109 15.55 -5.92 -3.07
N PHE A 110 15.86 -7.21 -2.96
CA PHE A 110 14.92 -8.21 -2.48
C PHE A 110 14.44 -7.92 -1.05
N GLY A 111 15.37 -7.63 -0.13
CA GLY A 111 15.04 -7.24 1.25
C GLY A 111 14.14 -6.01 1.31
N TRP A 112 14.34 -5.05 0.39
CA TRP A 112 13.47 -3.89 0.26
C TRP A 112 12.03 -4.26 -0.12
N VAL A 113 11.83 -5.17 -1.09
CA VAL A 113 10.49 -5.64 -1.48
C VAL A 113 9.78 -6.32 -0.33
N VAL A 114 10.49 -7.16 0.44
CA VAL A 114 9.96 -7.80 1.66
C VAL A 114 9.55 -6.76 2.70
N ALA A 115 10.42 -5.79 2.97
CA ALA A 115 10.15 -4.72 3.94
C ALA A 115 8.97 -3.84 3.49
N PHE A 116 8.88 -3.53 2.19
CA PHE A 116 7.78 -2.76 1.62
C PHE A 116 6.45 -3.50 1.75
N ALA A 117 6.38 -4.77 1.36
CA ALA A 117 5.16 -5.58 1.53
C ALA A 117 4.73 -5.67 3.00
N ALA A 118 5.68 -5.87 3.92
CA ALA A 118 5.42 -5.90 5.35
C ALA A 118 4.92 -4.53 5.87
N LEU A 119 5.50 -3.42 5.42
CA LEU A 119 5.06 -2.06 5.76
C LEU A 119 3.59 -1.85 5.36
N LEU A 120 3.24 -2.20 4.13
CA LEU A 120 1.86 -2.08 3.63
C LEU A 120 0.89 -2.94 4.44
N ALA A 121 1.25 -4.19 4.75
CA ALA A 121 0.42 -5.09 5.55
C ALA A 121 0.20 -4.57 6.97
N VAL A 122 1.25 -4.12 7.66
CA VAL A 122 1.15 -3.52 9.01
C VAL A 122 0.30 -2.26 8.98
N THR A 123 0.50 -1.41 7.97
CA THR A 123 -0.29 -0.18 7.77
C THR A 123 -1.77 -0.52 7.59
N SER A 124 -2.10 -1.50 6.74
CA SER A 124 -3.49 -1.94 6.54
C SER A 124 -4.14 -2.45 7.83
N VAL A 125 -3.43 -3.24 8.63
CA VAL A 125 -3.93 -3.72 9.93
C VAL A 125 -4.20 -2.55 10.88
N TYR A 126 -3.28 -1.58 10.96
CA TYR A 126 -3.45 -0.40 11.80
C TYR A 126 -4.69 0.42 11.39
N GLU A 127 -4.83 0.70 10.11
CA GLU A 127 -5.94 1.49 9.56
C GLU A 127 -7.28 0.77 9.71
N THR A 128 -7.30 -0.55 9.53
CA THR A 128 -8.47 -1.39 9.78
C THR A 128 -8.93 -1.31 11.23
N ARG A 129 -8.00 -1.38 12.19
CA ARG A 129 -8.33 -1.23 13.61
C ARG A 129 -8.90 0.15 13.93
N LEU A 130 -8.35 1.21 13.35
CA LEU A 130 -8.88 2.56 13.51
C LEU A 130 -10.31 2.67 12.95
N TRP A 131 -10.54 2.12 11.79
CA TRP A 131 -11.85 2.13 11.14
C TRP A 131 -12.93 1.43 11.99
N PHE A 132 -12.63 0.24 12.49
CA PHE A 132 -13.56 -0.47 13.38
C PHE A 132 -13.79 0.27 14.70
N GLY A 133 -12.76 0.84 15.30
CA GLY A 133 -12.90 1.64 16.53
C GLY A 133 -13.82 2.85 16.35
N GLN A 134 -13.68 3.58 15.22
CA GLN A 134 -14.57 4.70 14.91
C GLN A 134 -16.04 4.27 14.72
N ARG A 135 -16.26 3.13 14.06
CA ARG A 135 -17.62 2.59 13.87
C ARG A 135 -18.28 2.18 15.18
N GLN A 136 -17.52 1.62 16.11
CA GLN A 136 -18.06 1.24 17.43
C GLN A 136 -18.41 2.47 18.26
N ALA A 137 -17.56 3.49 18.30
CA ALA A 137 -17.83 4.75 19.00
C ALA A 137 -19.11 5.43 18.45
N GLY A 138 -19.24 5.54 17.13
CA GLY A 138 -20.44 6.14 16.53
C GLY A 138 -21.74 5.39 16.82
N LYS A 139 -21.69 4.06 16.99
CA LYS A 139 -22.87 3.27 17.40
C LYS A 139 -23.24 3.52 18.86
N ALA A 140 -22.26 3.63 19.76
CA ALA A 140 -22.50 3.91 21.18
C ALA A 140 -23.16 5.28 21.37
N ASP A 141 -22.67 6.31 20.67
CA ASP A 141 -23.25 7.65 20.72
C ASP A 141 -24.71 7.68 20.22
N ALA A 142 -25.00 6.96 19.13
CA ALA A 142 -26.34 6.88 18.57
C ALA A 142 -27.35 6.21 19.55
N THR A 143 -26.91 5.21 20.30
CA THR A 143 -27.74 4.52 21.32
C THR A 143 -28.08 5.45 22.48
N ILE A 144 -27.09 6.22 22.97
CA ILE A 144 -27.31 7.17 24.08
C ILE A 144 -28.31 8.25 23.66
N VAL A 145 -28.21 8.78 22.44
CA VAL A 145 -29.14 9.82 21.95
C VAL A 145 -30.56 9.26 21.83
N SER A 146 -30.73 8.02 21.35
CA SER A 146 -32.06 7.40 21.23
C SER A 146 -32.76 7.17 22.61
N GLU A 147 -32.00 6.73 23.59
CA GLU A 147 -32.54 6.51 24.96
C GLU A 147 -32.88 7.83 25.68
N GLY A 148 -32.09 8.89 25.46
CA GLY A 148 -32.33 10.22 26.01
C GLY A 148 -33.58 10.90 25.45
N SER A 149 -33.93 10.62 24.17
CA SER A 149 -35.12 11.19 23.51
C SER A 149 -36.43 10.47 23.84
N ALA A 150 -36.36 9.28 24.46
CA ALA A 150 -37.53 8.48 24.83
C ALA A 150 -38.04 8.77 26.26
N ARG A 151 -37.39 9.67 27.00
CA ARG A 151 -37.76 10.17 28.33
C ARG A 151 -38.36 11.56 28.29
#